data_5dadc397d026a3d2f995d83e4950e7d4
#
_entry.id   5dadc397d026a3d2f995d83e4950e7d4
#
_cell.length_a   1.000
_cell.length_b   1.000
_cell.length_c   1.000
_cell.angle_alpha   90.00
_cell.angle_beta   90.00
_cell.angle_gamma   90.00
#
_symmetry.space_group_name_H-M   'P 1'
#
loop_
_entity.id
_entity.type
_entity.pdbx_description
1 polymer ?
#
loop_
_entity_poly.entity_id
_entity_poly.type
_entity_poly.pdbx_seq_one_letter_code
_entity_poly.pdbx_strand_id
1 'polypeptide(L)'
;MKKIILISLAVILLIGVGICTGCYFSYNNKEITLRTQAEAQRGKVEGVHDKMWKVLQQKAQVSNEYKDAFTEIYPAIMEGRYSGNGDGSLMKGVTEQNPNFDVSLYKDLMQSIEVLRTEFQKNQERMLDLIREHSTLCNTYPARWFIKNTETIEYTIVSSSKSKVVMDTGLDDDVDLFKQK
;
A
#
# COMPACT_ATOMS: atom_id res chain seq x y z
N MET A 1 50.91 -10.94 37.72
CA MET A 1 50.38 -9.88 36.88
C MET A 1 50.03 -10.35 35.45
N LYS A 2 50.95 -10.91 34.64
CA LYS A 2 50.67 -11.34 33.27
C LYS A 2 49.49 -12.32 33.12
N LYS A 3 49.33 -13.31 34.00
CA LYS A 3 48.18 -14.26 33.95
C LYS A 3 46.81 -13.61 34.23
N ILE A 4 46.77 -12.63 35.13
CA ILE A 4 45.52 -11.92 35.46
C ILE A 4 45.09 -11.06 34.27
N ILE A 5 46.03 -10.39 33.61
CA ILE A 5 45.77 -9.58 32.41
C ILE A 5 45.26 -10.49 31.25
N LEU A 6 45.85 -11.68 31.07
CA LEU A 6 45.39 -12.64 30.05
C LEU A 6 43.97 -13.14 30.33
N ILE A 7 43.63 -13.43 31.58
CA ILE A 7 42.27 -13.86 31.97
C ILE A 7 41.26 -12.74 31.76
N SER A 8 41.60 -11.50 32.18
CA SER A 8 40.71 -10.37 31.96
C SER A 8 40.45 -10.08 30.47
N LEU A 9 41.47 -10.18 29.64
CA LEU A 9 41.36 -10.02 28.19
C LEU A 9 40.44 -11.12 27.58
N ALA A 10 40.63 -12.39 28.01
CA ALA A 10 39.77 -13.48 27.55
C ALA A 10 38.29 -13.29 27.94
N VAL A 11 38.02 -12.80 29.15
CA VAL A 11 36.64 -12.51 29.61
C VAL A 11 36.03 -11.39 28.79
N ILE A 12 36.75 -10.30 28.53
CA ILE A 12 36.28 -9.20 27.69
C ILE A 12 35.98 -9.68 26.28
N LEU A 13 36.82 -10.53 25.69
CA LEU A 13 36.60 -11.07 24.37
C LEU A 13 35.35 -11.96 24.31
N LEU A 14 35.14 -12.82 25.33
CA LEU A 14 33.91 -13.64 25.42
C LEU A 14 32.64 -12.80 25.52
N ILE A 15 32.65 -11.72 26.33
CA ILE A 15 31.54 -10.80 26.44
C ILE A 15 31.30 -10.11 25.10
N GLY A 16 32.34 -9.67 24.41
CA GLY A 16 32.24 -9.05 23.08
C GLY A 16 31.58 -9.98 22.05
N VAL A 17 32.02 -11.25 21.99
CA VAL A 17 31.43 -12.28 21.13
C VAL A 17 29.95 -12.49 21.47
N GLY A 18 29.62 -12.56 22.75
CA GLY A 18 28.22 -12.72 23.19
C GLY A 18 27.32 -11.55 22.74
N ILE A 19 27.79 -10.33 22.88
CA ILE A 19 27.07 -9.12 22.43
C ILE A 19 26.91 -9.15 20.89
N CYS A 20 27.95 -9.40 20.14
CA CYS A 20 27.89 -9.46 18.67
C CYS A 20 26.91 -10.53 18.19
N THR A 21 26.93 -11.71 18.82
CA THR A 21 25.99 -12.80 18.49
C THR A 21 24.54 -12.39 18.79
N GLY A 22 24.29 -11.78 19.96
CA GLY A 22 22.98 -11.26 20.31
C GLY A 22 22.47 -10.21 19.35
N CYS A 23 23.30 -9.24 18.97
CA CYS A 23 22.99 -8.25 17.95
C CYS A 23 22.68 -8.88 16.59
N TYR A 24 23.48 -9.85 16.16
CA TYR A 24 23.26 -10.56 14.90
C TYR A 24 21.86 -11.20 14.84
N PHE A 25 21.49 -11.99 15.83
CA PHE A 25 20.18 -12.62 15.87
C PHE A 25 19.03 -11.59 15.98
N SER A 26 19.19 -10.57 16.81
CA SER A 26 18.18 -9.53 17.01
C SER A 26 17.88 -8.78 15.72
N TYR A 27 18.90 -8.31 15.01
CA TYR A 27 18.71 -7.54 13.77
C TYR A 27 18.19 -8.39 12.61
N ASN A 28 18.69 -9.64 12.45
CA ASN A 28 18.16 -10.52 11.43
C ASN A 28 16.71 -10.93 11.68
N ASN A 29 16.34 -11.21 12.93
CA ASN A 29 14.94 -11.52 13.27
C ASN A 29 14.02 -10.31 13.00
N LYS A 30 14.46 -9.09 13.30
CA LYS A 30 13.70 -7.87 13.01
C LYS A 30 13.53 -7.66 11.49
N GLU A 31 14.57 -7.88 10.69
CA GLU A 31 14.50 -7.82 9.22
C GLU A 31 13.48 -8.82 8.68
N ILE A 32 13.56 -10.09 9.07
CA ILE A 32 12.63 -11.14 8.66
C ILE A 32 11.19 -10.77 9.05
N THR A 33 11.00 -10.25 10.25
CA THR A 33 9.68 -9.82 10.75
C THR A 33 9.09 -8.72 9.87
N LEU A 34 9.87 -7.69 9.53
CA LEU A 34 9.41 -6.59 8.69
C LEU A 34 9.09 -7.07 7.27
N ARG A 35 9.89 -7.95 6.71
CA ARG A 35 9.64 -8.55 5.38
C ARG A 35 8.35 -9.37 5.37
N THR A 36 8.15 -10.21 6.37
CA THR A 36 6.92 -11.00 6.50
C THR A 36 5.69 -10.12 6.72
N GLN A 37 5.82 -9.04 7.50
CA GLN A 37 4.74 -8.08 7.68
C GLN A 37 4.40 -7.34 6.38
N ALA A 38 5.40 -6.99 5.58
CA ALA A 38 5.19 -6.36 4.27
C ALA A 38 4.47 -7.32 3.30
N GLU A 39 4.83 -8.59 3.26
CA GLU A 39 4.12 -9.60 2.47
C GLU A 39 2.65 -9.76 2.91
N ALA A 40 2.41 -9.87 4.20
CA ALA A 40 1.05 -9.94 4.74
C ALA A 40 0.25 -8.66 4.42
N GLN A 41 0.90 -7.49 4.47
CA GLN A 41 0.27 -6.21 4.13
C GLN A 41 -0.04 -6.10 2.62
N ARG A 42 0.80 -6.63 1.74
CA ARG A 42 0.51 -6.73 0.30
C ARG A 42 -0.78 -7.50 0.07
N GLY A 43 -0.94 -8.66 0.70
CA GLY A 43 -2.17 -9.44 0.61
C GLY A 43 -3.41 -8.69 1.11
N LYS A 44 -3.28 -7.81 2.11
CA LYS A 44 -4.40 -6.95 2.56
C LYS A 44 -4.75 -5.90 1.51
N VAL A 45 -3.79 -5.26 0.87
CA VAL A 45 -4.03 -4.30 -0.21
C VAL A 45 -4.78 -4.96 -1.37
N GLU A 46 -4.33 -6.14 -1.79
CA GLU A 46 -4.98 -6.94 -2.84
C GLU A 46 -6.41 -7.36 -2.43
N GLY A 47 -6.58 -7.78 -1.17
CA GLY A 47 -7.89 -8.18 -0.63
C GLY A 47 -8.90 -7.04 -0.60
N VAL A 48 -8.49 -5.81 -0.29
CA VAL A 48 -9.39 -4.64 -0.34
C VAL A 48 -9.77 -4.32 -1.78
N HIS A 49 -8.83 -4.44 -2.72
CA HIS A 49 -9.11 -4.28 -4.14
C HIS A 49 -10.17 -5.27 -4.63
N ASP A 50 -10.01 -6.56 -4.32
CA ASP A 50 -10.98 -7.61 -4.67
C ASP A 50 -12.35 -7.38 -4.00
N LYS A 51 -12.35 -6.98 -2.73
CA LYS A 51 -13.56 -6.63 -1.98
C LYS A 51 -14.33 -5.48 -2.66
N MET A 52 -13.63 -4.44 -3.12
CA MET A 52 -14.25 -3.32 -3.80
C MET A 52 -14.93 -3.76 -5.10
N TRP A 53 -14.28 -4.60 -5.89
CA TRP A 53 -14.87 -5.20 -7.08
C TRP A 53 -16.14 -5.99 -6.76
N LYS A 54 -16.08 -6.86 -5.73
CA LYS A 54 -17.24 -7.66 -5.31
C LYS A 54 -18.41 -6.80 -4.84
N VAL A 55 -18.15 -5.73 -4.08
CA VAL A 55 -19.19 -4.79 -3.64
C VAL A 55 -19.84 -4.09 -4.83
N LEU A 56 -19.05 -3.67 -5.82
CA LEU A 56 -19.56 -3.07 -7.04
C LEU A 56 -20.45 -4.06 -7.80
N GLN A 57 -19.98 -5.28 -8.00
CA GLN A 57 -20.73 -6.33 -8.70
C GLN A 57 -22.05 -6.67 -8.00
N GLN A 58 -22.04 -6.77 -6.67
CA GLN A 58 -23.23 -7.10 -5.87
C GLN A 58 -24.25 -5.99 -5.83
N LYS A 59 -23.82 -4.73 -5.61
CA LYS A 59 -24.71 -3.59 -5.46
C LYS A 59 -25.22 -3.05 -6.79
N ALA A 60 -24.35 -3.02 -7.80
CA ALA A 60 -24.71 -2.51 -9.12
C ALA A 60 -25.22 -3.59 -10.07
N GLN A 61 -25.15 -4.88 -9.69
CA GLN A 61 -25.48 -6.03 -10.54
C GLN A 61 -24.74 -5.99 -11.90
N VAL A 62 -23.53 -5.43 -11.88
CA VAL A 62 -22.69 -5.31 -13.07
C VAL A 62 -22.21 -6.68 -13.51
N SER A 63 -22.40 -7.03 -14.78
CA SER A 63 -21.94 -8.29 -15.35
C SER A 63 -20.40 -8.35 -15.45
N ASN A 64 -19.87 -9.56 -15.63
CA ASN A 64 -18.42 -9.76 -15.80
C ASN A 64 -17.86 -9.03 -17.04
N GLU A 65 -18.68 -8.70 -18.03
CA GLU A 65 -18.28 -7.96 -19.24
C GLU A 65 -17.78 -6.54 -18.92
N TYR A 66 -18.28 -5.95 -17.84
CA TYR A 66 -17.85 -4.61 -17.39
C TYR A 66 -16.63 -4.65 -16.46
N LYS A 67 -16.10 -5.82 -16.15
CA LYS A 67 -14.94 -5.96 -15.26
C LYS A 67 -13.72 -5.24 -15.80
N ASP A 68 -13.47 -5.34 -17.10
CA ASP A 68 -12.31 -4.71 -17.72
C ASP A 68 -12.47 -3.19 -17.77
N ALA A 69 -13.67 -2.70 -18.13
CA ALA A 69 -14.00 -1.29 -18.09
C ALA A 69 -13.89 -0.72 -16.65
N PHE A 70 -14.35 -1.48 -15.65
CA PHE A 70 -14.19 -1.10 -14.25
C PHE A 70 -12.72 -1.04 -13.83
N THR A 71 -11.92 -2.00 -14.25
CA THR A 71 -10.47 -2.01 -13.94
C THR A 71 -9.77 -0.80 -14.55
N GLU A 72 -10.20 -0.33 -15.71
CA GLU A 72 -9.67 0.87 -16.35
C GLU A 72 -10.02 2.16 -15.59
N ILE A 73 -11.27 2.28 -15.13
CA ILE A 73 -11.75 3.46 -14.39
C ILE A 73 -11.43 3.40 -12.88
N TYR A 74 -11.06 2.22 -12.37
CA TYR A 74 -10.78 1.98 -10.97
C TYR A 74 -9.77 2.97 -10.36
N PRO A 75 -8.62 3.28 -11.00
CA PRO A 75 -7.70 4.27 -10.49
C PRO A 75 -8.34 5.66 -10.31
N ALA A 76 -9.21 6.06 -11.22
CA ALA A 76 -9.91 7.34 -11.14
C ALA A 76 -10.98 7.35 -10.02
N ILE A 77 -11.65 6.23 -9.77
CA ILE A 77 -12.54 6.06 -8.62
C ILE A 77 -11.74 6.19 -7.33
N MET A 78 -10.56 5.56 -7.26
CA MET A 78 -9.68 5.63 -6.10
C MET A 78 -9.20 7.04 -5.78
N GLU A 79 -9.06 7.91 -6.79
CA GLU A 79 -8.67 9.31 -6.61
C GLU A 79 -9.84 10.24 -6.23
N GLY A 80 -11.07 9.73 -6.15
CA GLY A 80 -12.23 10.52 -5.79
C GLY A 80 -12.84 11.36 -6.92
N ARG A 81 -12.39 11.17 -8.18
CA ARG A 81 -12.87 11.95 -9.32
C ARG A 81 -14.32 11.69 -9.68
N TYR A 82 -14.87 10.56 -9.29
CA TYR A 82 -16.27 10.19 -9.55
C TYR A 82 -17.21 10.54 -8.41
N SER A 83 -16.75 11.17 -7.33
CA SER A 83 -17.59 11.49 -6.18
C SER A 83 -18.50 12.72 -6.34
N GLY A 84 -18.45 13.43 -7.46
CA GLY A 84 -19.28 14.61 -7.63
C GLY A 84 -19.75 14.93 -9.05
N ASN A 85 -18.89 14.89 -10.05
CA ASN A 85 -19.19 15.32 -11.43
C ASN A 85 -18.40 14.50 -12.47
N GLY A 86 -18.03 13.26 -12.14
CA GLY A 86 -17.33 12.39 -13.09
C GLY A 86 -18.21 12.03 -14.27
N ASP A 87 -17.60 12.01 -15.44
CA ASP A 87 -18.13 11.45 -16.66
C ASP A 87 -19.01 10.23 -16.33
N GLY A 88 -20.32 10.35 -16.56
CA GLY A 88 -21.32 9.37 -16.12
C GLY A 88 -21.17 7.94 -16.65
N SER A 89 -19.97 7.55 -17.07
CA SER A 89 -19.67 6.26 -17.65
C SER A 89 -19.97 5.09 -16.70
N LEU A 90 -19.63 5.22 -15.40
CA LEU A 90 -20.00 4.20 -14.41
C LEU A 90 -21.51 4.15 -14.19
N MET A 91 -22.13 5.31 -14.03
CA MET A 91 -23.59 5.39 -13.88
C MET A 91 -24.31 4.91 -15.15
N LYS A 92 -23.79 5.26 -16.32
CA LYS A 92 -24.32 4.80 -17.60
C LYS A 92 -24.25 3.28 -17.73
N GLY A 93 -23.10 2.68 -17.42
CA GLY A 93 -22.96 1.22 -17.43
C GLY A 93 -23.90 0.53 -16.42
N VAL A 94 -24.04 1.09 -15.21
CA VAL A 94 -24.97 0.57 -14.20
C VAL A 94 -26.42 0.71 -14.64
N THR A 95 -26.80 1.83 -15.23
CA THR A 95 -28.20 2.11 -15.69
C THR A 95 -28.54 1.29 -16.94
N GLU A 96 -27.60 1.06 -17.83
CA GLU A 96 -27.80 0.19 -19.00
C GLU A 96 -28.08 -1.26 -18.60
N GLN A 97 -27.41 -1.77 -17.57
CA GLN A 97 -27.60 -3.12 -17.04
C GLN A 97 -28.86 -3.26 -16.17
N ASN A 98 -29.23 -2.21 -15.47
CA ASN A 98 -30.38 -2.22 -14.58
C ASN A 98 -31.17 -0.90 -14.72
N PRO A 99 -32.17 -0.86 -15.65
CA PRO A 99 -32.99 0.33 -15.91
C PRO A 99 -33.77 0.82 -14.68
N ASN A 100 -34.01 -0.06 -13.71
CA ASN A 100 -34.73 0.25 -12.47
C ASN A 100 -33.78 0.64 -11.33
N PHE A 101 -32.51 0.95 -11.64
CA PHE A 101 -31.53 1.33 -10.63
C PHE A 101 -31.89 2.68 -10.01
N ASP A 102 -32.25 2.67 -8.73
CA ASP A 102 -32.68 3.84 -8.00
C ASP A 102 -31.47 4.72 -7.60
N VAL A 103 -31.70 6.04 -7.57
CA VAL A 103 -30.70 7.04 -7.11
C VAL A 103 -30.23 6.77 -5.69
N SER A 104 -31.09 6.22 -4.83
CA SER A 104 -30.72 5.81 -3.46
C SER A 104 -29.68 4.69 -3.46
N LEU A 105 -29.84 3.69 -4.33
CA LEU A 105 -28.88 2.59 -4.50
C LEU A 105 -27.54 3.08 -5.03
N TYR A 106 -27.56 4.05 -5.95
CA TYR A 106 -26.33 4.67 -6.44
C TYR A 106 -25.58 5.40 -5.33
N LYS A 107 -26.29 6.18 -4.52
CA LYS A 107 -25.70 6.88 -3.37
C LYS A 107 -25.07 5.90 -2.37
N ASP A 108 -25.77 4.82 -2.06
CA ASP A 108 -25.27 3.77 -1.16
C ASP A 108 -24.04 3.03 -1.75
N LEU A 109 -24.05 2.80 -3.07
CA LEU A 109 -22.90 2.25 -3.78
C LEU A 109 -21.69 3.17 -3.68
N MET A 110 -21.86 4.46 -3.98
CA MET A 110 -20.77 5.45 -3.93
C MET A 110 -20.21 5.61 -2.52
N GLN A 111 -21.05 5.63 -1.51
CA GLN A 111 -20.60 5.66 -0.12
C GLN A 111 -19.79 4.42 0.25
N SER A 112 -20.20 3.24 -0.22
CA SER A 112 -19.44 1.99 0.01
C SER A 112 -18.09 2.02 -0.68
N ILE A 113 -18.02 2.53 -1.90
CA ILE A 113 -16.76 2.69 -2.65
C ILE A 113 -15.83 3.66 -1.92
N GLU A 114 -16.35 4.79 -1.41
CA GLU A 114 -15.56 5.78 -0.68
C GLU A 114 -14.93 5.20 0.59
N VAL A 115 -15.69 4.42 1.35
CA VAL A 115 -15.18 3.73 2.55
C VAL A 115 -14.06 2.76 2.16
N LEU A 116 -14.28 1.93 1.12
CA LEU A 116 -13.30 0.96 0.67
C LEU A 116 -12.06 1.62 0.07
N ARG A 117 -12.23 2.76 -0.60
CA ARG A 117 -11.12 3.59 -1.08
C ARG A 117 -10.25 4.08 0.07
N THR A 118 -10.86 4.58 1.12
CA THR A 118 -10.15 5.02 2.32
C THR A 118 -9.40 3.86 2.99
N GLU A 119 -10.04 2.69 3.07
CA GLU A 119 -9.41 1.47 3.58
C GLU A 119 -8.21 1.06 2.72
N PHE A 120 -8.34 1.13 1.40
CA PHE A 120 -7.25 0.83 0.47
C PHE A 120 -6.07 1.80 0.63
N GLN A 121 -6.32 3.10 0.68
CA GLN A 121 -5.28 4.11 0.89
C GLN A 121 -4.51 3.87 2.19
N LYS A 122 -5.22 3.64 3.30
CA LYS A 122 -4.59 3.31 4.59
C LYS A 122 -3.71 2.05 4.52
N ASN A 123 -4.16 1.04 3.78
CA ASN A 123 -3.36 -0.18 3.60
C ASN A 123 -2.12 0.07 2.74
N GLN A 124 -2.19 0.92 1.71
CA GLN A 124 -1.01 1.33 0.95
C GLN A 124 -0.04 2.15 1.80
N GLU A 125 -0.52 3.13 2.57
CA GLU A 125 0.31 3.92 3.49
C GLU A 125 1.04 3.01 4.48
N ARG A 126 0.32 2.04 5.07
CA ARG A 126 0.94 1.07 5.96
C ARG A 126 2.01 0.23 5.28
N MET A 127 1.81 -0.15 4.02
CA MET A 127 2.82 -0.86 3.22
C MET A 127 4.07 -0.01 3.04
N LEU A 128 3.91 1.27 2.69
CA LEU A 128 5.02 2.22 2.55
C LEU A 128 5.79 2.43 3.86
N ASP A 129 5.09 2.49 4.98
CA ASP A 129 5.71 2.58 6.30
C ASP A 129 6.59 1.36 6.60
N LEU A 130 6.11 0.16 6.31
CA LEU A 130 6.89 -1.08 6.49
C LEU A 130 8.13 -1.11 5.59
N ILE A 131 8.01 -0.68 4.34
CA ILE A 131 9.15 -0.56 3.41
C ILE A 131 10.17 0.44 3.95
N ARG A 132 9.71 1.60 4.40
CA ARG A 132 10.57 2.64 4.99
C ARG A 132 11.28 2.12 6.24
N GLU A 133 10.56 1.44 7.15
CA GLU A 133 11.13 0.88 8.38
C GLU A 133 12.18 -0.19 8.05
N HIS A 134 11.88 -1.08 7.09
CA HIS A 134 12.83 -2.08 6.61
C HIS A 134 14.07 -1.43 5.99
N SER A 135 13.88 -0.47 5.09
CA SER A 135 14.99 0.25 4.45
C SER A 135 15.84 0.99 5.48
N THR A 136 15.21 1.62 6.46
CA THR A 136 15.91 2.29 7.56
C THR A 136 16.75 1.29 8.36
N LEU A 137 16.16 0.16 8.73
CA LEU A 137 16.86 -0.89 9.47
C LEU A 137 18.10 -1.40 8.71
N CYS A 138 17.95 -1.65 7.41
CA CYS A 138 19.03 -2.18 6.57
C CYS A 138 20.16 -1.17 6.30
N ASN A 139 19.87 0.13 6.39
CA ASN A 139 20.84 1.19 6.05
C ASN A 139 21.44 1.91 7.28
N THR A 140 20.93 1.67 8.49
CA THR A 140 21.44 2.31 9.72
C THR A 140 22.45 1.44 10.44
N TYR A 141 23.44 2.10 11.07
CA TYR A 141 24.41 1.44 11.94
C TYR A 141 23.86 1.31 13.37
N PRO A 142 24.16 0.23 14.09
CA PRO A 142 25.04 -0.90 13.71
C PRO A 142 24.32 -2.01 12.94
N ALA A 143 22.99 -1.93 12.74
CA ALA A 143 22.17 -3.00 12.14
C ALA A 143 22.72 -3.50 10.80
N ARG A 144 23.17 -2.57 9.93
CA ARG A 144 23.73 -2.88 8.60
C ARG A 144 24.87 -3.90 8.62
N TRP A 145 25.67 -3.95 9.70
CA TRP A 145 26.79 -4.92 9.80
C TRP A 145 26.32 -6.32 10.13
N PHE A 146 25.13 -6.46 10.68
CA PHE A 146 24.62 -7.73 11.19
C PHE A 146 23.55 -8.35 10.29
N ILE A 147 22.88 -7.54 9.47
CA ILE A 147 21.79 -8.02 8.61
C ILE A 147 22.36 -8.74 7.38
N LYS A 148 21.89 -9.97 7.16
CA LYS A 148 22.33 -10.82 6.04
C LYS A 148 21.64 -10.44 4.73
N ASN A 149 20.32 -10.14 4.78
CA ASN A 149 19.53 -9.77 3.60
C ASN A 149 19.17 -8.30 3.66
N THR A 150 19.80 -7.50 2.80
CA THR A 150 19.55 -6.03 2.70
C THR A 150 18.76 -5.67 1.44
N GLU A 151 18.21 -6.64 0.71
CA GLU A 151 17.43 -6.39 -0.49
C GLU A 151 16.18 -5.57 -0.17
N THR A 152 15.97 -4.52 -0.95
CA THR A 152 14.82 -3.64 -0.82
C THR A 152 13.52 -4.40 -1.13
N ILE A 153 12.48 -4.15 -0.36
CA ILE A 153 11.15 -4.69 -0.64
C ILE A 153 10.54 -3.87 -1.78
N GLU A 154 10.33 -4.52 -2.93
CA GLU A 154 9.71 -3.88 -4.09
C GLU A 154 8.19 -3.82 -3.92
N TYR A 155 7.63 -2.64 -4.13
CA TYR A 155 6.20 -2.39 -4.14
C TYR A 155 5.85 -1.25 -5.09
N THR A 156 4.87 -1.49 -5.96
CA THR A 156 4.35 -0.48 -6.86
C THR A 156 3.08 0.12 -6.28
N ILE A 157 3.11 1.43 -6.03
CA ILE A 157 1.94 2.17 -5.56
C ILE A 157 0.90 2.21 -6.69
N VAL A 158 -0.33 1.84 -6.36
CA VAL A 158 -1.45 2.01 -7.25
C VAL A 158 -1.89 3.47 -7.19
N SER A 159 -1.60 4.20 -8.25
CA SER A 159 -1.99 5.59 -8.44
C SER A 159 -2.58 5.78 -9.83
N SER A 160 -3.38 6.84 -10.05
CA SER A 160 -3.91 7.11 -11.38
C SER A 160 -2.81 7.59 -12.33
N SER A 161 -3.10 7.44 -13.64
CA SER A 161 -2.23 7.94 -14.70
C SER A 161 -2.01 9.46 -14.59
N LYS A 162 -3.02 10.22 -14.16
CA LYS A 162 -2.93 11.67 -14.00
C LYS A 162 -2.04 12.06 -12.83
N SER A 163 -2.17 11.37 -11.67
CA SER A 163 -1.26 11.58 -10.54
C SER A 163 0.19 11.27 -10.89
N LYS A 164 0.43 10.25 -11.72
CA LYS A 164 1.79 9.99 -12.24
C LYS A 164 2.30 11.13 -13.07
N VAL A 165 1.50 11.64 -14.02
CA VAL A 165 1.89 12.78 -14.86
C VAL A 165 2.18 14.02 -14.02
N VAL A 166 1.34 14.33 -13.03
CA VAL A 166 1.55 15.47 -12.11
C VAL A 166 2.85 15.29 -11.32
N MET A 167 3.12 14.11 -10.81
CA MET A 167 4.36 13.83 -10.06
C MET A 167 5.60 13.89 -10.93
N ASP A 168 5.50 13.44 -12.19
CA ASP A 168 6.63 13.44 -13.13
C ASP A 168 6.90 14.86 -13.70
N THR A 169 5.85 15.67 -13.90
CA THR A 169 5.97 17.01 -14.48
C THR A 169 6.08 18.12 -13.44
N GLY A 170 5.62 17.88 -12.20
CA GLY A 170 5.51 18.91 -11.16
C GLY A 170 4.44 19.95 -11.44
N LEU A 171 3.59 19.73 -12.45
CA LEU A 171 2.51 20.65 -12.85
C LEU A 171 1.16 20.00 -12.54
N ASP A 172 0.39 20.63 -11.67
CA ASP A 172 -1.01 20.28 -11.42
C ASP A 172 -1.89 21.25 -12.21
N ASP A 173 -2.78 20.69 -13.04
CA ASP A 173 -3.75 21.49 -13.75
C ASP A 173 -4.81 21.97 -12.75
N ASP A 174 -5.02 23.29 -12.69
CA ASP A 174 -6.10 23.90 -11.92
C ASP A 174 -7.43 23.29 -12.33
N VAL A 175 -8.08 22.61 -11.36
CA VAL A 175 -9.41 22.05 -11.59
C VAL A 175 -10.43 23.17 -11.48
N ASP A 176 -10.83 23.72 -12.61
CA ASP A 176 -11.97 24.64 -12.66
C ASP A 176 -13.28 23.87 -12.48
N LEU A 177 -13.78 23.87 -11.25
CA LEU A 177 -15.01 23.18 -10.85
C LEU A 177 -16.28 23.76 -11.50
N PHE A 178 -16.19 24.91 -12.15
CA PHE A 178 -17.33 25.67 -12.67
C PHE A 178 -17.34 25.83 -14.19
N LYS A 179 -16.34 25.31 -14.91
CA LYS A 179 -16.42 25.27 -16.38
C LYS A 179 -17.48 24.27 -16.83
N GLN A 180 -18.68 24.80 -17.04
CA GLN A 180 -19.70 24.12 -17.84
C GLN A 180 -19.21 24.06 -19.30
N LYS A 181 -19.20 22.89 -19.87
CA LYS A 181 -19.09 22.64 -21.31
C LYS A 181 -20.48 22.65 -21.93
#